data_b723a8615c2a0578d029394e273378dd
#
_entry.id   b723a8615c2a0578d029394e273378dd
#
_cell.length_a   1.000
_cell.length_b   1.000
_cell.length_c   1.000
_cell.angle_alpha   90.00
_cell.angle_beta   90.00
_cell.angle_gamma   90.00
#
_symmetry.space_group_name_H-M   'P 1'
#
loop_
_entity.id
_entity.type
_entity.pdbx_description
1 polymer ?
#
loop_
_entity_poly.entity_id
_entity_poly.type
_entity_poly.pdbx_seq_one_letter_code
_entity_poly.pdbx_strand_id
1 'polypeptide(L)'
;MSGIIIAAVVVSCTGLLLGLFLGVMGKKFYVEVDQKEIDVRAELPGNNCGGCGYAGCDALAKAIAAGEAPANACPVGGAPVAAKIGAIMGEEVGESVRMTAFVKCAGDCDKAKENYVYSGAMDCTAMNVVPNGGSKACTYGCMGYGSCVKACPFDAIHIVNGIAVVDKGKCKACGKCVAVCPRHLIEIIPYKSNYTVNCSSNDKGKDVMSACSVGC
;
A
#
# COMPACT_ATOMS: atom_id res chain seq x y z
N MET A 1 11.12 55.08 -29.72
CA MET A 1 12.25 54.54 -28.91
C MET A 1 12.00 54.66 -27.39
N SER A 2 11.39 55.72 -26.92
CA SER A 2 11.10 55.90 -25.46
C SER A 2 10.26 54.82 -24.84
N GLY A 3 9.25 54.25 -25.53
CA GLY A 3 8.40 53.20 -24.97
C GLY A 3 9.14 51.88 -24.72
N ILE A 4 10.10 51.53 -25.57
CA ILE A 4 10.89 50.28 -25.41
C ILE A 4 11.82 50.42 -24.19
N ILE A 5 12.41 51.59 -23.99
CA ILE A 5 13.30 51.86 -22.86
C ILE A 5 12.52 51.81 -21.55
N ILE A 6 11.32 52.39 -21.50
CA ILE A 6 10.46 52.40 -20.33
C ILE A 6 10.03 50.94 -20.00
N ALA A 7 9.61 50.17 -21.00
CA ALA A 7 9.26 48.77 -20.80
C ALA A 7 10.43 47.91 -20.25
N ALA A 8 11.62 48.10 -20.82
CA ALA A 8 12.82 47.42 -20.36
C ALA A 8 13.18 47.75 -18.89
N VAL A 9 13.08 49.02 -18.53
CA VAL A 9 13.36 49.49 -17.16
C VAL A 9 12.34 48.89 -16.17
N VAL A 10 11.04 48.91 -16.52
CA VAL A 10 9.98 48.36 -15.65
C VAL A 10 10.18 46.85 -15.42
N VAL A 11 10.43 46.08 -16.50
CA VAL A 11 10.67 44.64 -16.40
C VAL A 11 11.94 44.33 -15.58
N SER A 12 13.02 45.11 -15.78
CA SER A 12 14.25 44.92 -15.01
C SER A 12 14.06 45.24 -13.53
N CYS A 13 13.38 46.33 -13.20
CA CYS A 13 13.09 46.70 -11.79
C CYS A 13 12.19 45.68 -11.10
N THR A 14 11.13 45.20 -11.76
CA THR A 14 10.24 44.18 -11.20
C THR A 14 10.97 42.85 -11.01
N GLY A 15 11.82 42.45 -11.97
CA GLY A 15 12.64 41.24 -11.85
C GLY A 15 13.63 41.32 -10.67
N LEU A 16 14.26 42.47 -10.49
CA LEU A 16 15.22 42.71 -9.43
C LEU A 16 14.53 42.71 -8.04
N LEU A 17 13.36 43.32 -7.92
CA LEU A 17 12.55 43.32 -6.68
C LEU A 17 12.07 41.92 -6.31
N LEU A 18 11.55 41.17 -7.30
CA LEU A 18 11.12 39.78 -7.07
C LEU A 18 12.29 38.87 -6.69
N GLY A 19 13.43 39.00 -7.36
CA GLY A 19 14.64 38.23 -7.05
C GLY A 19 15.17 38.51 -5.65
N LEU A 20 15.20 39.77 -5.24
CA LEU A 20 15.60 40.20 -3.89
C LEU A 20 14.62 39.66 -2.83
N PHE A 21 13.31 39.78 -3.09
CA PHE A 21 12.27 39.29 -2.20
C PHE A 21 12.37 37.77 -2.01
N LEU A 22 12.48 37.01 -3.11
CA LEU A 22 12.62 35.54 -3.04
C LEU A 22 13.92 35.12 -2.35
N GLY A 23 15.02 35.84 -2.59
CA GLY A 23 16.29 35.58 -1.93
C GLY A 23 16.26 35.81 -0.41
N VAL A 24 15.62 36.89 0.04
CA VAL A 24 15.43 37.18 1.48
C VAL A 24 14.46 36.15 2.10
N MET A 25 13.34 35.88 1.45
CA MET A 25 12.38 34.88 1.93
C MET A 25 12.98 33.49 1.96
N GLY A 26 13.74 33.09 0.95
CA GLY A 26 14.44 31.79 0.91
C GLY A 26 15.40 31.59 2.09
N LYS A 27 16.13 32.65 2.49
CA LYS A 27 16.99 32.59 3.68
C LYS A 27 16.19 32.57 5.00
N LYS A 28 15.10 33.35 5.07
CA LYS A 28 14.30 33.45 6.29
C LYS A 28 13.46 32.17 6.55
N PHE A 29 13.02 31.49 5.51
CA PHE A 29 12.24 30.26 5.58
C PHE A 29 13.07 29.00 5.29
N TYR A 30 14.40 29.11 5.34
CA TYR A 30 15.26 27.94 5.20
C TYR A 30 15.02 27.01 6.41
N VAL A 31 14.58 25.80 6.12
CA VAL A 31 14.43 24.73 7.12
C VAL A 31 15.70 23.89 7.04
N GLU A 32 16.46 23.84 8.12
CA GLU A 32 17.59 22.91 8.24
C GLU A 32 17.02 21.50 8.30
N VAL A 33 17.34 20.68 7.30
CA VAL A 33 17.02 19.25 7.30
C VAL A 33 18.09 18.55 8.14
N ASP A 34 17.67 17.76 9.12
CA ASP A 34 18.58 16.98 9.94
C ASP A 34 19.35 15.99 9.05
N GLN A 35 20.68 15.92 9.19
CA GLN A 35 21.52 14.97 8.46
C GLN A 35 21.04 13.53 8.67
N LYS A 36 20.57 13.20 9.87
CA LYS A 36 19.99 11.89 10.18
C LYS A 36 18.75 11.57 9.33
N GLU A 37 17.89 12.59 9.08
CA GLU A 37 16.72 12.41 8.21
C GLU A 37 17.14 12.04 6.77
N ILE A 38 18.18 12.71 6.27
CA ILE A 38 18.71 12.44 4.92
C ILE A 38 19.29 11.03 4.85
N ASP A 39 20.09 10.65 5.84
CA ASP A 39 20.75 9.34 5.90
C ASP A 39 19.72 8.20 6.04
N VAL A 40 18.74 8.35 6.91
CA VAL A 40 17.62 7.40 7.06
C VAL A 40 16.81 7.31 5.76
N ARG A 41 16.56 8.46 5.10
CA ARG A 41 15.82 8.50 3.83
C ARG A 41 16.55 7.75 2.71
N ALA A 42 17.87 7.84 2.66
CA ALA A 42 18.70 7.14 1.67
C ALA A 42 18.63 5.61 1.81
N GLU A 43 18.49 5.09 3.02
CA GLU A 43 18.36 3.64 3.27
C GLU A 43 16.94 3.11 3.06
N LEU A 44 15.91 3.96 3.08
CA LEU A 44 14.54 3.55 2.83
C LEU A 44 14.32 3.19 1.35
N PRO A 45 13.45 2.18 1.04
CA PRO A 45 13.25 1.65 -0.32
C PRO A 45 12.70 2.65 -1.34
N GLY A 46 12.19 3.81 -0.92
CA GLY A 46 11.68 4.84 -1.81
C GLY A 46 10.32 4.57 -2.47
N ASN A 47 9.66 3.47 -2.16
CA ASN A 47 8.41 3.05 -2.82
C ASN A 47 7.19 3.91 -2.46
N ASN A 48 7.28 4.77 -1.45
CA ASN A 48 6.19 5.64 -0.98
C ASN A 48 4.83 4.92 -0.85
N CYS A 49 4.86 3.65 -0.42
CA CYS A 49 3.68 2.77 -0.44
C CYS A 49 2.67 3.05 0.68
N GLY A 50 3.07 3.78 1.73
CA GLY A 50 2.22 4.06 2.88
C GLY A 50 1.99 2.87 3.83
N GLY A 51 2.62 1.71 3.60
CA GLY A 51 2.43 0.50 4.40
C GLY A 51 2.92 0.60 5.86
N CYS A 52 3.74 1.60 6.15
CA CYS A 52 4.18 1.94 7.50
C CYS A 52 3.22 2.88 8.26
N GLY A 53 2.12 3.32 7.62
CA GLY A 53 1.17 4.30 8.19
C GLY A 53 1.54 5.76 7.95
N TYR A 54 2.70 6.05 7.36
CA TYR A 54 3.13 7.41 7.00
C TYR A 54 2.83 7.72 5.53
N ALA A 55 2.69 9.02 5.20
CA ALA A 55 2.32 9.47 3.86
C ALA A 55 3.35 9.16 2.76
N GLY A 56 4.57 8.74 3.15
CA GLY A 56 5.64 8.36 2.22
C GLY A 56 6.94 8.08 2.98
N CYS A 57 7.99 7.73 2.24
CA CYS A 57 9.28 7.43 2.85
C CYS A 57 9.93 8.68 3.47
N ASP A 58 9.64 9.88 2.95
CA ASP A 58 10.15 11.13 3.52
C ASP A 58 9.52 11.41 4.90
N ALA A 59 8.19 11.23 5.02
CA ALA A 59 7.51 11.39 6.30
C ALA A 59 7.96 10.35 7.33
N LEU A 60 8.22 9.11 6.90
CA LEU A 60 8.77 8.07 7.77
C LEU A 60 10.20 8.40 8.20
N ALA A 61 11.07 8.85 7.29
CA ALA A 61 12.45 9.23 7.61
C ALA A 61 12.49 10.32 8.68
N LYS A 62 11.66 11.35 8.52
CA LYS A 62 11.50 12.42 9.49
C LYS A 62 11.04 11.91 10.86
N ALA A 63 10.03 11.05 10.90
CA ALA A 63 9.51 10.47 12.14
C ALA A 63 10.57 9.59 12.84
N ILE A 64 11.37 8.82 12.09
CA ILE A 64 12.46 8.03 12.66
C ILE A 64 13.57 8.96 13.21
N ALA A 65 13.98 9.97 12.44
CA ALA A 65 15.01 10.91 12.87
C ALA A 65 14.60 11.67 14.13
N ALA A 66 13.31 11.97 14.27
CA ALA A 66 12.73 12.59 15.47
C ALA A 66 12.53 11.63 16.67
N GLY A 67 12.73 10.31 16.47
CA GLY A 67 12.46 9.30 17.49
C GLY A 67 10.97 8.97 17.70
N GLU A 68 10.09 9.43 16.81
CA GLU A 68 8.64 9.18 16.87
C GLU A 68 8.26 7.81 16.29
N ALA A 69 9.11 7.25 15.43
CA ALA A 69 8.90 5.94 14.82
C ALA A 69 10.14 5.04 15.03
N PRO A 70 9.94 3.73 15.27
CA PRO A 70 11.05 2.82 15.45
C PRO A 70 11.78 2.55 14.13
N ALA A 71 13.07 2.23 14.19
CA ALA A 71 13.91 1.94 13.00
C ALA A 71 13.39 0.80 12.11
N ASN A 72 12.58 -0.12 12.65
CA ASN A 72 11.96 -1.25 11.94
C ASN A 72 10.55 -0.97 11.42
N ALA A 73 10.08 0.28 11.43
CA ALA A 73 8.72 0.63 11.01
C ALA A 73 8.41 0.35 9.52
N CYS A 74 9.44 0.21 8.65
CA CYS A 74 9.23 -0.03 7.22
C CYS A 74 9.01 -1.51 6.90
N PRO A 75 7.78 -1.98 6.55
CA PRO A 75 7.54 -3.39 6.25
C PRO A 75 8.20 -3.84 4.94
N VAL A 76 8.38 -2.92 3.99
CA VAL A 76 8.97 -3.20 2.67
C VAL A 76 10.47 -3.37 2.76
N GLY A 77 11.14 -2.58 3.60
CA GLY A 77 12.59 -2.66 3.83
C GLY A 77 13.01 -3.92 4.58
N GLY A 78 12.16 -4.39 5.49
CA GLY A 78 12.42 -5.57 6.31
C GLY A 78 13.65 -5.44 7.21
N ALA A 79 14.16 -6.58 7.68
CA ALA A 79 15.31 -6.64 8.61
C ALA A 79 16.59 -5.93 8.10
N PRO A 80 17.00 -6.06 6.82
CA PRO A 80 18.26 -5.45 6.36
C PRO A 80 18.20 -3.91 6.37
N VAL A 81 17.07 -3.30 6.04
CA VAL A 81 16.91 -1.84 6.09
C VAL A 81 16.80 -1.38 7.54
N ALA A 82 16.05 -2.11 8.35
CA ALA A 82 15.92 -1.82 9.77
C ALA A 82 17.28 -1.82 10.50
N ALA A 83 18.15 -2.79 10.21
CA ALA A 83 19.49 -2.85 10.80
C ALA A 83 20.35 -1.65 10.41
N LYS A 84 20.30 -1.20 9.14
CA LYS A 84 21.04 -0.02 8.68
C LYS A 84 20.55 1.26 9.33
N ILE A 85 19.22 1.43 9.41
CA ILE A 85 18.61 2.58 10.07
C ILE A 85 18.95 2.56 11.57
N GLY A 86 18.91 1.40 12.23
CA GLY A 86 19.32 1.24 13.62
C GLY A 86 20.77 1.68 13.86
N ALA A 87 21.68 1.32 12.94
CA ALA A 87 23.07 1.78 13.02
C ALA A 87 23.20 3.30 12.90
N ILE A 88 22.40 3.97 12.06
CA ILE A 88 22.36 5.42 11.93
C ILE A 88 21.83 6.09 13.20
N MET A 89 20.76 5.51 13.77
CA MET A 89 20.12 6.03 14.98
C MET A 89 20.85 5.67 16.28
N GLY A 90 21.74 4.66 16.24
CA GLY A 90 22.43 4.13 17.42
C GLY A 90 21.54 3.23 18.28
N GLU A 91 20.50 2.62 17.68
CA GLU A 91 19.55 1.74 18.37
C GLU A 91 19.76 0.28 17.91
N GLU A 92 19.68 -0.67 18.86
CA GLU A 92 19.61 -2.09 18.53
C GLU A 92 18.19 -2.42 18.01
N VAL A 93 18.12 -2.85 16.77
CA VAL A 93 16.85 -3.24 16.14
C VAL A 93 16.58 -4.72 16.42
N GLY A 94 15.50 -5.02 17.13
CA GLY A 94 15.04 -6.38 17.35
C GLY A 94 14.68 -7.11 16.06
N GLU A 95 14.69 -8.46 16.11
CA GLU A 95 14.33 -9.30 14.96
C GLU A 95 12.94 -8.95 14.44
N SER A 96 12.83 -8.53 13.19
CA SER A 96 11.56 -8.31 12.52
C SER A 96 11.08 -9.60 11.85
N VAL A 97 9.89 -10.06 12.21
CA VAL A 97 9.26 -11.21 11.57
C VAL A 97 8.80 -10.81 10.18
N ARG A 98 9.28 -11.52 9.13
CA ARG A 98 8.81 -11.31 7.77
C ARG A 98 7.31 -11.61 7.69
N MET A 99 6.54 -10.67 7.16
CA MET A 99 5.10 -10.77 6.98
C MET A 99 4.75 -10.96 5.49
N THR A 100 3.57 -11.49 5.21
CA THR A 100 3.03 -11.64 3.85
C THR A 100 1.52 -11.45 3.86
N ALA A 101 0.95 -11.03 2.72
CA ALA A 101 -0.48 -11.02 2.55
C ALA A 101 -1.00 -12.45 2.35
N PHE A 102 -2.20 -12.71 2.86
CA PHE A 102 -2.91 -13.98 2.74
C PHE A 102 -4.37 -13.73 2.41
N VAL A 103 -4.94 -14.52 1.50
CA VAL A 103 -6.35 -14.40 1.06
C VAL A 103 -7.16 -15.51 1.73
N LYS A 104 -8.13 -15.15 2.56
CA LYS A 104 -9.01 -16.08 3.29
C LYS A 104 -10.16 -16.61 2.42
N CYS A 105 -9.83 -17.16 1.26
CA CYS A 105 -10.80 -17.78 0.37
C CYS A 105 -10.11 -18.83 -0.52
N ALA A 106 -10.66 -20.05 -0.54
CA ALA A 106 -10.25 -21.12 -1.45
C ALA A 106 -11.34 -21.47 -2.50
N GLY A 107 -12.45 -20.72 -2.52
CA GLY A 107 -13.57 -20.91 -3.45
C GLY A 107 -13.30 -20.31 -4.83
N ASP A 108 -12.53 -21.02 -5.65
CA ASP A 108 -12.31 -20.72 -7.06
C ASP A 108 -13.55 -20.99 -7.91
N CYS A 109 -13.47 -20.82 -9.25
CA CYS A 109 -14.59 -21.04 -10.17
C CYS A 109 -15.08 -22.50 -10.21
N ASP A 110 -14.22 -23.47 -9.86
CA ASP A 110 -14.58 -24.88 -9.86
C ASP A 110 -15.30 -25.30 -8.55
N LYS A 111 -15.07 -24.57 -7.46
CA LYS A 111 -15.53 -24.90 -6.11
C LYS A 111 -16.69 -24.06 -5.63
N ALA A 112 -16.74 -22.78 -6.02
CA ALA A 112 -17.83 -21.87 -5.69
C ALA A 112 -18.87 -21.86 -6.80
N LYS A 113 -20.15 -22.04 -6.46
CA LYS A 113 -21.24 -21.92 -7.42
C LYS A 113 -21.42 -20.48 -7.88
N GLU A 114 -21.82 -20.29 -9.12
CA GLU A 114 -22.24 -19.00 -9.64
C GLU A 114 -23.77 -18.96 -9.78
N ASN A 115 -24.38 -17.86 -9.36
CA ASN A 115 -25.82 -17.64 -9.46
C ASN A 115 -26.23 -17.06 -10.82
N TYR A 116 -25.31 -16.32 -11.47
CA TYR A 116 -25.55 -15.66 -12.75
C TYR A 116 -24.22 -15.32 -13.44
N VAL A 117 -24.28 -15.10 -14.74
CA VAL A 117 -23.15 -14.59 -15.52
C VAL A 117 -23.15 -13.05 -15.40
N TYR A 118 -22.08 -12.50 -14.87
CA TYR A 118 -21.89 -11.08 -14.80
C TYR A 118 -21.21 -10.54 -16.07
N SER A 119 -21.82 -9.50 -16.66
CA SER A 119 -21.25 -8.76 -17.79
C SER A 119 -21.21 -7.27 -17.43
N GLY A 120 -20.04 -6.75 -17.09
CA GLY A 120 -19.87 -5.37 -16.66
C GLY A 120 -18.43 -5.05 -16.28
N ALA A 121 -18.22 -3.98 -15.51
CA ALA A 121 -16.91 -3.56 -15.08
C ALA A 121 -16.26 -4.59 -14.14
N MET A 122 -15.08 -5.07 -14.50
CA MET A 122 -14.30 -6.02 -13.68
C MET A 122 -13.56 -5.28 -12.58
N ASP A 123 -14.29 -4.90 -11.53
CA ASP A 123 -13.78 -4.22 -10.35
C ASP A 123 -14.55 -4.64 -9.10
N CYS A 124 -13.82 -5.09 -8.06
CA CYS A 124 -14.46 -5.58 -6.83
C CYS A 124 -15.21 -4.46 -6.08
N THR A 125 -14.76 -3.22 -6.17
CA THR A 125 -15.41 -2.11 -5.47
C THR A 125 -16.75 -1.76 -6.11
N ALA A 126 -16.87 -1.89 -7.43
CA ALA A 126 -18.11 -1.70 -8.17
C ALA A 126 -19.14 -2.81 -7.89
N MET A 127 -18.70 -3.98 -7.42
CA MET A 127 -19.59 -5.12 -7.14
C MET A 127 -20.50 -4.90 -5.92
N ASN A 128 -20.23 -3.94 -5.05
CA ASN A 128 -21.09 -3.68 -3.89
C ASN A 128 -22.53 -3.27 -4.25
N VAL A 129 -22.74 -2.81 -5.48
CA VAL A 129 -24.06 -2.36 -5.96
C VAL A 129 -24.81 -3.42 -6.77
N VAL A 130 -24.19 -4.56 -7.08
CA VAL A 130 -24.85 -5.65 -7.81
C VAL A 130 -25.48 -6.66 -6.84
N PRO A 131 -26.53 -7.38 -7.28
CA PRO A 131 -27.18 -8.40 -6.45
C PRO A 131 -26.15 -9.40 -5.89
N ASN A 132 -26.26 -9.71 -4.59
CA ASN A 132 -25.36 -10.63 -3.88
C ASN A 132 -23.90 -10.17 -3.80
N GLY A 133 -23.59 -8.94 -4.23
CA GLY A 133 -22.22 -8.42 -4.29
C GLY A 133 -21.31 -9.15 -5.30
N GLY A 134 -21.88 -9.79 -6.33
CA GLY A 134 -21.16 -10.52 -7.37
C GLY A 134 -21.82 -11.83 -7.81
N SER A 135 -21.31 -12.44 -8.89
CA SER A 135 -21.90 -13.65 -9.50
C SER A 135 -21.84 -14.89 -8.62
N LYS A 136 -20.85 -15.01 -7.73
CA LYS A 136 -20.70 -16.18 -6.86
C LYS A 136 -21.80 -16.28 -5.82
N ALA A 137 -22.26 -17.48 -5.55
CA ALA A 137 -23.29 -17.77 -4.54
C ALA A 137 -22.82 -17.40 -3.13
N CYS A 138 -21.53 -17.56 -2.85
CA CYS A 138 -20.93 -17.15 -1.58
C CYS A 138 -20.74 -15.62 -1.51
N THR A 139 -21.47 -14.95 -0.59
CA THR A 139 -21.40 -13.50 -0.39
C THR A 139 -20.14 -13.05 0.32
N TYR A 140 -19.42 -13.94 1.00
CA TYR A 140 -18.18 -13.67 1.74
C TYR A 140 -16.92 -13.91 0.92
N GLY A 141 -16.97 -14.76 -0.10
CA GLY A 141 -15.80 -15.22 -0.85
C GLY A 141 -15.19 -14.18 -1.80
N CYS A 142 -14.02 -14.49 -2.34
CA CYS A 142 -13.35 -13.65 -3.32
C CYS A 142 -14.16 -13.57 -4.62
N MET A 143 -14.40 -12.34 -5.10
CA MET A 143 -15.13 -12.09 -6.34
C MET A 143 -14.30 -12.33 -7.60
N GLY A 144 -12.95 -12.25 -7.49
CA GLY A 144 -12.06 -12.54 -8.62
C GLY A 144 -11.84 -11.40 -9.62
N TYR A 145 -12.33 -10.17 -9.36
CA TYR A 145 -12.23 -9.07 -10.33
C TYR A 145 -10.95 -8.21 -10.22
N GLY A 146 -10.01 -8.54 -9.32
CA GLY A 146 -8.64 -8.07 -9.38
C GLY A 146 -8.37 -6.64 -8.88
N SER A 147 -9.25 -5.99 -8.10
CA SER A 147 -8.93 -4.68 -7.51
C SER A 147 -7.66 -4.72 -6.64
N CYS A 148 -7.41 -5.83 -5.93
CA CYS A 148 -6.18 -6.06 -5.17
C CYS A 148 -4.94 -6.24 -6.06
N VAL A 149 -5.10 -6.80 -7.27
CA VAL A 149 -4.02 -6.92 -8.27
C VAL A 149 -3.61 -5.54 -8.76
N LYS A 150 -4.59 -4.71 -9.15
CA LYS A 150 -4.36 -3.32 -9.61
C LYS A 150 -3.68 -2.46 -8.53
N ALA A 151 -4.00 -2.71 -7.26
CA ALA A 151 -3.43 -1.97 -6.13
C ALA A 151 -2.02 -2.43 -5.73
N CYS A 152 -1.55 -3.60 -6.20
CA CYS A 152 -0.27 -4.17 -5.80
C CYS A 152 0.89 -3.58 -6.62
N PRO A 153 1.80 -2.78 -6.02
CA PRO A 153 2.94 -2.20 -6.75
C PRO A 153 4.09 -3.19 -6.97
N PHE A 154 4.00 -4.41 -6.39
CA PHE A 154 5.08 -5.41 -6.41
C PHE A 154 4.76 -6.61 -7.31
N ASP A 155 3.67 -6.58 -8.05
CA ASP A 155 3.22 -7.71 -8.87
C ASP A 155 3.19 -9.04 -8.09
N ALA A 156 2.72 -8.96 -6.83
CA ALA A 156 2.69 -10.10 -5.92
C ALA A 156 1.32 -10.77 -5.78
N ILE A 157 0.30 -10.27 -6.48
CA ILE A 157 -1.06 -10.82 -6.43
C ILE A 157 -1.58 -10.99 -7.85
N HIS A 158 -2.13 -12.17 -8.12
CA HIS A 158 -2.72 -12.51 -9.41
C HIS A 158 -4.10 -13.14 -9.20
N ILE A 159 -4.96 -13.04 -10.22
CA ILE A 159 -6.21 -13.81 -10.25
C ILE A 159 -5.94 -15.14 -10.93
N VAL A 160 -6.13 -16.21 -10.20
CA VAL A 160 -6.00 -17.58 -10.69
C VAL A 160 -7.33 -18.28 -10.46
N ASN A 161 -7.94 -18.80 -11.52
CA ASN A 161 -9.24 -19.46 -11.49
C ASN A 161 -10.32 -18.71 -10.65
N GLY A 162 -10.41 -17.39 -10.86
CA GLY A 162 -11.43 -16.55 -10.24
C GLY A 162 -11.25 -16.24 -8.75
N ILE A 163 -10.06 -16.47 -8.19
CA ILE A 163 -9.66 -16.00 -6.85
C ILE A 163 -8.30 -15.29 -6.86
N ALA A 164 -8.09 -14.42 -5.90
CA ALA A 164 -6.81 -13.77 -5.72
C ALA A 164 -5.82 -14.73 -5.04
N VAL A 165 -4.63 -14.88 -5.62
CA VAL A 165 -3.53 -15.69 -5.11
C VAL A 165 -2.32 -14.80 -4.90
N VAL A 166 -1.66 -14.93 -3.75
CA VAL A 166 -0.48 -14.13 -3.37
C VAL A 166 0.80 -14.93 -3.59
N ASP A 167 1.72 -14.35 -4.37
CA ASP A 167 3.10 -14.80 -4.40
C ASP A 167 3.83 -14.30 -3.14
N LYS A 168 4.03 -15.20 -2.17
CA LYS A 168 4.71 -14.90 -0.91
C LYS A 168 6.15 -14.41 -1.11
N GLY A 169 6.82 -14.84 -2.19
CA GLY A 169 8.20 -14.44 -2.50
C GLY A 169 8.31 -12.96 -2.85
N LYS A 170 7.40 -12.48 -3.71
CA LYS A 170 7.31 -11.09 -4.16
C LYS A 170 6.64 -10.16 -3.14
N CYS A 171 5.76 -10.69 -2.29
CA CYS A 171 4.99 -9.89 -1.34
C CYS A 171 5.87 -9.17 -0.32
N LYS A 172 5.63 -7.88 -0.15
CA LYS A 172 6.32 -6.99 0.81
C LYS A 172 5.42 -6.56 1.99
N ALA A 173 4.25 -7.18 2.14
CA ALA A 173 3.30 -6.90 3.24
C ALA A 173 2.91 -5.42 3.39
N CYS A 174 2.85 -4.66 2.31
CA CYS A 174 2.59 -3.22 2.33
C CYS A 174 1.12 -2.84 2.66
N GLY A 175 0.20 -3.79 2.74
CA GLY A 175 -1.19 -3.59 3.14
C GLY A 175 -2.13 -2.99 2.07
N LYS A 176 -1.66 -2.54 0.90
CA LYS A 176 -2.52 -1.92 -0.13
C LYS A 176 -3.66 -2.83 -0.60
N CYS A 177 -3.39 -4.11 -0.76
CA CYS A 177 -4.42 -5.10 -1.12
C CYS A 177 -5.46 -5.32 -0.02
N VAL A 178 -5.06 -5.18 1.25
CA VAL A 178 -5.98 -5.25 2.40
C VAL A 178 -6.96 -4.09 2.36
N ALA A 179 -6.44 -2.86 2.16
CA ALA A 179 -7.24 -1.64 2.14
C ALA A 179 -8.27 -1.59 0.99
N VAL A 180 -7.93 -2.18 -0.18
CA VAL A 180 -8.80 -2.12 -1.38
C VAL A 180 -9.80 -3.27 -1.44
N CYS A 181 -9.68 -4.30 -0.62
CA CYS A 181 -10.58 -5.46 -0.65
C CYS A 181 -11.93 -5.13 0.01
N PRO A 182 -13.04 -5.01 -0.73
CA PRO A 182 -14.33 -4.62 -0.15
C PRO A 182 -14.95 -5.70 0.74
N ARG A 183 -14.48 -6.95 0.64
CA ARG A 183 -14.89 -8.08 1.49
C ARG A 183 -13.92 -8.40 2.61
N HIS A 184 -12.87 -7.59 2.79
CA HIS A 184 -11.85 -7.74 3.85
C HIS A 184 -11.27 -9.16 3.96
N LEU A 185 -11.04 -9.80 2.81
CA LEU A 185 -10.54 -11.17 2.72
C LEU A 185 -9.04 -11.29 2.86
N ILE A 186 -8.30 -10.18 2.81
CA ILE A 186 -6.86 -10.19 2.77
C ILE A 186 -6.33 -9.74 4.12
N GLU A 187 -5.48 -10.55 4.72
CA GLU A 187 -4.82 -10.28 6.00
C GLU A 187 -3.30 -10.34 5.84
N ILE A 188 -2.60 -9.66 6.74
CA ILE A 188 -1.14 -9.76 6.83
C ILE A 188 -0.80 -10.77 7.92
N ILE A 189 -0.12 -11.84 7.53
CA ILE A 189 0.25 -12.94 8.43
C ILE A 189 1.77 -13.15 8.40
N PRO A 190 2.35 -13.81 9.42
CA PRO A 190 3.75 -14.22 9.39
C PRO A 190 4.05 -15.12 8.18
N TYR A 191 5.17 -14.86 7.50
CA TYR A 191 5.58 -15.63 6.31
C TYR A 191 5.69 -17.14 6.56
N LYS A 192 6.15 -17.52 7.76
CA LYS A 192 6.34 -18.92 8.19
C LYS A 192 5.05 -19.56 8.73
N SER A 193 3.89 -18.89 8.65
CA SER A 193 2.63 -19.49 9.10
C SER A 193 2.25 -20.68 8.22
N ASN A 194 2.20 -21.87 8.81
CA ASN A 194 1.88 -23.13 8.13
C ASN A 194 0.40 -23.48 8.17
N TYR A 195 -0.35 -22.88 9.12
CA TYR A 195 -1.76 -23.15 9.33
C TYR A 195 -2.56 -21.88 9.11
N THR A 196 -3.49 -21.92 8.14
CA THR A 196 -4.34 -20.78 7.79
C THR A 196 -5.75 -21.28 7.45
N VAL A 197 -6.76 -20.52 7.85
CA VAL A 197 -8.16 -20.82 7.50
C VAL A 197 -8.49 -20.11 6.17
N ASN A 198 -8.81 -20.88 5.15
CA ASN A 198 -9.10 -20.40 3.80
C ASN A 198 -10.60 -20.16 3.55
N CYS A 199 -11.35 -19.79 4.58
CA CYS A 199 -12.76 -19.46 4.46
C CYS A 199 -13.11 -18.33 5.42
N SER A 200 -13.94 -17.38 4.96
CA SER A 200 -14.44 -16.25 5.77
C SER A 200 -15.96 -16.24 5.86
N SER A 201 -16.65 -17.32 5.51
CA SER A 201 -18.10 -17.38 5.60
C SER A 201 -18.56 -17.37 7.06
N ASN A 202 -19.61 -16.60 7.31
CA ASN A 202 -20.33 -16.57 8.61
C ASN A 202 -21.69 -17.29 8.53
N ASP A 203 -21.99 -17.93 7.40
CA ASP A 203 -23.22 -18.69 7.22
C ASP A 203 -23.16 -20.01 7.97
N LYS A 204 -24.33 -20.64 8.15
CA LYS A 204 -24.40 -21.99 8.73
C LYS A 204 -23.78 -23.01 7.78
N GLY A 205 -23.12 -24.02 8.30
CA GLY A 205 -22.36 -25.00 7.52
C GLY A 205 -23.14 -25.60 6.33
N LYS A 206 -24.46 -25.87 6.47
CA LYS A 206 -25.31 -26.35 5.38
C LYS A 206 -25.42 -25.35 4.22
N ASP A 207 -25.55 -24.06 4.54
CA ASP A 207 -25.70 -23.00 3.55
C ASP A 207 -24.33 -22.75 2.86
N VAL A 208 -23.25 -22.76 3.65
CA VAL A 208 -21.88 -22.66 3.13
C VAL A 208 -21.58 -23.78 2.14
N MET A 209 -21.88 -25.04 2.49
CA MET A 209 -21.66 -26.22 1.62
C MET A 209 -22.54 -26.19 0.37
N SER A 210 -23.69 -25.54 0.42
CA SER A 210 -24.54 -25.35 -0.77
C SER A 210 -23.94 -24.35 -1.76
N ALA A 211 -23.21 -23.34 -1.27
CA ALA A 211 -22.60 -22.27 -2.06
C ALA A 211 -21.16 -22.59 -2.53
N CYS A 212 -20.40 -23.35 -1.73
CA CYS A 212 -18.98 -23.63 -2.00
C CYS A 212 -18.57 -25.00 -1.44
N SER A 213 -17.98 -25.86 -2.28
CA SER A 213 -17.59 -27.23 -1.90
C SER A 213 -16.42 -27.30 -0.91
N VAL A 214 -15.67 -26.21 -0.74
CA VAL A 214 -14.54 -26.07 0.20
C VAL A 214 -14.83 -25.07 1.32
N GLY A 215 -16.10 -24.73 1.49
CA GLY A 215 -16.55 -23.90 2.61
C GLY A 215 -16.46 -24.64 3.95
N CYS A 216 -16.23 -23.92 5.04
CA CYS A 216 -16.18 -24.51 6.38
C CYS A 216 -17.14 -23.83 7.36
#